data_4a16b335151b618b36e1fa02e0955525
#
_entry.id   4a16b335151b618b36e1fa02e0955525
#
_cell.length_a   1.000
_cell.length_b   1.000
_cell.length_c   1.000
_cell.angle_alpha   90.00
_cell.angle_beta   90.00
_cell.angle_gamma   90.00
#
_symmetry.space_group_name_H-M   'P 1'
#
loop_
_entity.id
_entity.type
_entity.pdbx_description
1 polymer ?
#
loop_
_entity_poly.entity_id
_entity_poly.type
_entity_poly.pdbx_seq_one_letter_code
_entity_poly.pdbx_strand_id
1 'polypeptide(L)'
;MSGLKAFLAAHRAALLGLAGALAALALFGAARSSRAAMDWWVESVSMPVKRALGAVCDPLPFSVCEAGATLLILGAVGLLVRAIWRAAHGQPAALGAFGLHLAVLLLWGYAGVCALWGTQYYAASFAEKAGMETAPLSAAQLEAVTRYFGRQVAACADSVPRDEAGRFAVTREDIMADTAGLYDGLTGRWEIGRAHV
;
A
#
# COMPACT_ATOMS: atom_id res chain seq x y z
N MET A 1 -24.05 -22.55 28.45
CA MET A 1 -24.43 -21.21 27.92
C MET A 1 -23.84 -20.03 28.71
N SER A 2 -23.41 -20.18 29.97
CA SER A 2 -22.82 -19.11 30.78
C SER A 2 -21.42 -18.64 30.28
N GLY A 3 -20.58 -19.58 29.87
CA GLY A 3 -19.20 -19.26 29.44
C GLY A 3 -19.13 -18.39 28.15
N LEU A 4 -20.00 -18.66 27.16
CA LEU A 4 -20.05 -17.86 25.94
C LEU A 4 -20.49 -16.41 26.21
N LYS A 5 -21.51 -16.22 27.04
CA LYS A 5 -21.98 -14.89 27.42
C LYS A 5 -20.91 -14.09 28.16
N ALA A 6 -20.17 -14.74 29.05
CA ALA A 6 -19.05 -14.13 29.77
C ALA A 6 -17.90 -13.75 28.82
N PHE A 7 -17.56 -14.62 27.86
CA PHE A 7 -16.55 -14.33 26.83
C PHE A 7 -16.96 -13.13 25.96
N LEU A 8 -18.19 -13.11 25.45
CA LEU A 8 -18.70 -12.01 24.63
C LEU A 8 -18.71 -10.68 25.39
N ALA A 9 -19.09 -10.69 26.66
CA ALA A 9 -19.08 -9.51 27.50
C ALA A 9 -17.65 -9.00 27.74
N ALA A 10 -16.70 -9.91 28.00
CA ALA A 10 -15.30 -9.57 28.22
C ALA A 10 -14.59 -9.00 26.98
N HIS A 11 -15.02 -9.41 25.76
CA HIS A 11 -14.41 -9.02 24.50
C HIS A 11 -15.31 -8.07 23.67
N ARG A 12 -16.23 -7.36 24.30
CA ARG A 12 -17.19 -6.49 23.62
C ARG A 12 -16.53 -5.46 22.71
N ALA A 13 -15.44 -4.84 23.13
CA ALA A 13 -14.71 -3.89 22.31
C ALA A 13 -14.13 -4.51 21.04
N ALA A 14 -13.55 -5.71 21.14
CA ALA A 14 -13.02 -6.43 19.98
C ALA A 14 -14.14 -6.85 19.00
N LEU A 15 -15.29 -7.28 19.53
CA LEU A 15 -16.46 -7.61 18.70
C LEU A 15 -17.04 -6.39 17.99
N LEU A 16 -17.08 -5.24 18.65
CA LEU A 16 -17.45 -3.96 18.01
C LEU A 16 -16.43 -3.56 16.95
N GLY A 17 -15.13 -3.77 17.23
CA GLY A 17 -14.06 -3.57 16.24
C GLY A 17 -14.22 -4.47 15.02
N LEU A 18 -14.56 -5.73 15.23
CA LEU A 18 -14.84 -6.69 14.14
C LEU A 18 -16.04 -6.24 13.29
N ALA A 19 -17.14 -5.88 13.94
CA ALA A 19 -18.34 -5.40 13.26
C ALA A 19 -18.05 -4.12 12.47
N GLY A 20 -17.27 -3.19 13.05
CA GLY A 20 -16.84 -1.96 12.39
C GLY A 20 -15.99 -2.23 11.15
N ALA A 21 -15.02 -3.16 11.22
CA ALA A 21 -14.19 -3.52 10.08
C ALA A 21 -15.01 -4.15 8.95
N LEU A 22 -15.94 -5.05 9.29
CA LEU A 22 -16.85 -5.66 8.31
C LEU A 22 -17.78 -4.62 7.67
N ALA A 23 -18.30 -3.67 8.45
CA ALA A 23 -19.11 -2.56 7.94
C ALA A 23 -18.31 -1.67 7.01
N ALA A 24 -17.05 -1.34 7.34
CA ALA A 24 -16.16 -0.56 6.48
C ALA A 24 -15.88 -1.27 5.15
N LEU A 25 -15.62 -2.59 5.17
CA LEU A 25 -15.40 -3.39 3.96
C LEU A 25 -16.69 -3.50 3.12
N ALA A 26 -17.86 -3.67 3.76
CA ALA A 26 -19.14 -3.68 3.07
C ALA A 26 -19.43 -2.32 2.41
N LEU A 27 -19.15 -1.21 3.10
CA LEU A 27 -19.27 0.14 2.56
C LEU A 27 -18.35 0.36 1.35
N PHE A 28 -17.08 -0.07 1.45
CA PHE A 28 -16.16 -0.05 0.32
C PHE A 28 -16.69 -0.89 -0.85
N GLY A 29 -17.18 -2.11 -0.57
CA GLY A 29 -17.77 -3.00 -1.56
C GLY A 29 -18.97 -2.39 -2.29
N ALA A 30 -19.80 -1.63 -1.60
CA ALA A 30 -20.93 -0.90 -2.17
C ALA A 30 -20.46 0.35 -2.95
N ALA A 31 -19.53 1.13 -2.38
CA ALA A 31 -19.07 2.39 -2.95
C ALA A 31 -18.25 2.20 -4.24
N ARG A 32 -17.55 1.08 -4.41
CA ARG A 32 -16.71 0.79 -5.60
C ARG A 32 -17.51 0.73 -6.91
N SER A 33 -18.83 0.56 -6.87
CA SER A 33 -19.70 0.63 -8.03
C SER A 33 -19.96 2.05 -8.51
N SER A 34 -19.68 3.07 -7.69
CA SER A 34 -19.84 4.48 -8.03
C SER A 34 -18.47 5.12 -8.27
N ARG A 35 -18.19 5.40 -9.55
CA ARG A 35 -16.94 6.03 -9.95
C ARG A 35 -16.76 7.42 -9.29
N ALA A 36 -17.83 8.22 -9.28
CA ALA A 36 -17.81 9.55 -8.68
C ALA A 36 -17.48 9.49 -7.17
N ALA A 37 -17.99 8.48 -6.45
CA ALA A 37 -17.65 8.29 -5.05
C ALA A 37 -16.17 7.90 -4.86
N MET A 38 -15.62 7.09 -5.78
CA MET A 38 -14.21 6.69 -5.73
C MET A 38 -13.28 7.85 -6.08
N ASP A 39 -13.61 8.64 -7.09
CA ASP A 39 -12.84 9.84 -7.45
C ASP A 39 -12.82 10.84 -6.28
N TRP A 40 -13.97 11.13 -5.71
CA TRP A 40 -14.05 12.00 -4.53
C TRP A 40 -13.21 11.48 -3.36
N TRP A 41 -13.32 10.18 -3.04
CA TRP A 41 -12.55 9.57 -1.95
C TRP A 41 -11.04 9.64 -2.20
N VAL A 42 -10.61 9.33 -3.42
CA VAL A 42 -9.19 9.39 -3.80
C VAL A 42 -8.65 10.81 -3.62
N GLU A 43 -9.37 11.82 -4.12
CA GLU A 43 -8.92 13.21 -4.09
C GLU A 43 -9.01 13.84 -2.69
N SER A 44 -10.10 13.55 -1.96
CA SER A 44 -10.38 14.21 -0.69
C SER A 44 -9.81 13.47 0.54
N VAL A 45 -9.55 12.16 0.43
CA VAL A 45 -9.11 11.34 1.57
C VAL A 45 -7.80 10.62 1.29
N SER A 46 -7.74 9.75 0.27
CA SER A 46 -6.57 8.90 0.04
C SER A 46 -5.30 9.70 -0.26
N MET A 47 -5.39 10.68 -1.18
CA MET A 47 -4.21 11.47 -1.57
C MET A 47 -3.70 12.37 -0.44
N PRO A 48 -4.54 13.14 0.27
CA PRO A 48 -4.07 13.91 1.42
C PRO A 48 -3.42 13.06 2.52
N VAL A 49 -4.02 11.89 2.84
CA VAL A 49 -3.45 10.98 3.85
C VAL A 49 -2.10 10.44 3.39
N LYS A 50 -1.98 10.01 2.13
CA LYS A 50 -0.70 9.52 1.58
C LYS A 50 0.38 10.60 1.58
N ARG A 51 0.05 11.84 1.22
CA ARG A 51 0.99 12.97 1.28
C ARG A 51 1.45 13.23 2.71
N ALA A 52 0.53 13.23 3.67
CA ALA A 52 0.88 13.41 5.07
C ALA A 52 1.78 12.29 5.59
N LEU A 53 1.46 11.03 5.26
CA LEU A 53 2.30 9.88 5.61
C LEU A 53 3.67 9.96 4.94
N GLY A 54 3.75 10.31 3.64
CA GLY A 54 4.99 10.53 2.93
C GLY A 54 5.85 11.58 3.63
N ALA A 55 5.30 12.76 3.90
CA ALA A 55 6.03 13.84 4.56
C ALA A 55 6.62 13.45 5.92
N VAL A 56 5.95 12.54 6.66
CA VAL A 56 6.47 12.01 7.94
C VAL A 56 7.52 10.92 7.73
N CYS A 57 7.37 10.09 6.70
CA CYS A 57 8.27 8.95 6.46
C CYS A 57 9.53 9.33 5.68
N ASP A 58 9.45 10.32 4.78
CA ASP A 58 10.56 10.75 3.90
C ASP A 58 11.86 11.09 4.61
N PRO A 59 11.86 11.81 5.75
CA PRO A 59 13.11 12.15 6.43
C PRO A 59 13.76 10.97 7.17
N LEU A 60 13.10 9.80 7.23
CA LEU A 60 13.60 8.64 7.96
C LEU A 60 14.56 7.81 7.08
N PRO A 61 15.75 7.43 7.60
CA PRO A 61 16.76 6.70 6.83
C PRO A 61 16.46 5.19 6.69
N PHE A 62 15.26 4.76 7.04
CA PHE A 62 14.82 3.36 6.98
C PHE A 62 13.36 3.24 6.52
N SER A 63 13.00 2.09 6.01
CA SER A 63 11.62 1.78 5.60
C SER A 63 10.70 1.66 6.82
N VAL A 64 9.82 2.65 7.02
CA VAL A 64 8.81 2.64 8.10
C VAL A 64 7.85 1.47 7.94
N CYS A 65 7.54 1.08 6.70
CA CYS A 65 6.67 -0.06 6.41
C CYS A 65 7.30 -1.38 6.88
N GLU A 66 8.58 -1.60 6.57
CA GLU A 66 9.31 -2.80 6.99
C GLU A 66 9.48 -2.86 8.51
N ALA A 67 9.87 -1.76 9.13
CA ALA A 67 9.98 -1.67 10.59
C ALA A 67 8.63 -1.93 11.26
N GLY A 68 7.56 -1.30 10.77
CA GLY A 68 6.20 -1.50 11.28
C GLY A 68 5.72 -2.94 11.10
N ALA A 69 5.92 -3.54 9.94
CA ALA A 69 5.56 -4.95 9.68
C ALA A 69 6.33 -5.90 10.60
N THR A 70 7.63 -5.66 10.77
CA THR A 70 8.47 -6.46 11.67
C THR A 70 7.97 -6.39 13.12
N LEU A 71 7.69 -5.19 13.62
CA LEU A 71 7.15 -4.99 14.97
C LEU A 71 5.77 -5.65 15.15
N LEU A 72 4.89 -5.56 14.16
CA LEU A 72 3.59 -6.22 14.18
C LEU A 72 3.72 -7.75 14.23
N ILE A 73 4.62 -8.33 13.41
CA ILE A 73 4.87 -9.78 13.40
C ILE A 73 5.43 -10.23 14.75
N LEU A 74 6.47 -9.55 15.26
CA LEU A 74 7.07 -9.89 16.55
C LEU A 74 6.05 -9.75 17.68
N GLY A 75 5.24 -8.71 17.68
CA GLY A 75 4.15 -8.51 18.63
C GLY A 75 3.10 -9.62 18.56
N ALA A 76 2.68 -10.01 17.36
CA ALA A 76 1.71 -11.09 17.15
C ALA A 76 2.27 -12.44 17.65
N VAL A 77 3.53 -12.75 17.36
CA VAL A 77 4.21 -13.96 17.84
C VAL A 77 4.30 -13.95 19.37
N GLY A 78 4.70 -12.84 19.98
CA GLY A 78 4.76 -12.71 21.44
C GLY A 78 3.40 -12.90 22.12
N LEU A 79 2.35 -12.31 21.54
CA LEU A 79 0.98 -12.49 22.02
C LEU A 79 0.47 -13.92 21.84
N LEU A 80 0.83 -14.59 20.75
CA LEU A 80 0.51 -16.00 20.51
C LEU A 80 1.18 -16.89 21.57
N VAL A 81 2.48 -16.72 21.78
CA VAL A 81 3.21 -17.47 22.81
C VAL A 81 2.57 -17.27 24.18
N ARG A 82 2.24 -16.04 24.54
CA ARG A 82 1.51 -15.73 25.79
C ARG A 82 0.14 -16.40 25.85
N ALA A 83 -0.60 -16.43 24.74
CA ALA A 83 -1.91 -17.07 24.68
C ALA A 83 -1.80 -18.60 24.86
N ILE A 84 -0.81 -19.23 24.22
CA ILE A 84 -0.51 -20.67 24.38
C ILE A 84 -0.14 -20.97 25.82
N TRP A 85 0.75 -20.18 26.41
CA TRP A 85 1.17 -20.35 27.80
C TRP A 85 -0.02 -20.26 28.78
N ARG A 86 -0.89 -19.25 28.60
CA ARG A 86 -2.12 -19.12 29.40
C ARG A 86 -3.08 -20.29 29.23
N ALA A 87 -3.25 -20.76 28.00
CA ALA A 87 -4.11 -21.92 27.71
C ALA A 87 -3.60 -23.19 28.42
N ALA A 88 -2.28 -23.41 28.41
CA ALA A 88 -1.63 -24.52 29.11
C ALA A 88 -1.78 -24.44 30.66
N HIS A 89 -1.96 -23.22 31.19
CA HIS A 89 -2.19 -22.98 32.63
C HIS A 89 -3.68 -22.82 33.00
N GLY A 90 -4.58 -23.47 32.27
CA GLY A 90 -5.99 -23.55 32.62
C GLY A 90 -6.88 -22.39 32.13
N GLN A 91 -6.37 -21.56 31.19
CA GLN A 91 -7.13 -20.45 30.57
C GLN A 91 -7.31 -20.65 29.06
N PRO A 92 -8.05 -21.69 28.59
CA PRO A 92 -8.15 -22.00 27.16
C PRO A 92 -8.82 -20.88 26.34
N ALA A 93 -9.64 -20.05 26.99
CA ALA A 93 -10.24 -18.87 26.35
C ALA A 93 -9.20 -17.83 25.83
N ALA A 94 -7.94 -17.90 26.29
CA ALA A 94 -6.88 -17.00 25.86
C ALA A 94 -6.55 -17.16 24.37
N LEU A 95 -6.64 -18.38 23.80
CA LEU A 95 -6.44 -18.62 22.37
C LEU A 95 -7.59 -18.02 21.54
N GLY A 96 -8.82 -18.16 22.00
CA GLY A 96 -9.97 -17.54 21.34
C GLY A 96 -9.89 -16.01 21.35
N ALA A 97 -9.46 -15.43 22.47
CA ALA A 97 -9.24 -13.99 22.57
C ALA A 97 -8.13 -13.51 21.63
N PHE A 98 -7.00 -14.22 21.55
CA PHE A 98 -5.92 -13.93 20.60
C PHE A 98 -6.42 -13.97 19.16
N GLY A 99 -7.11 -15.05 18.76
CA GLY A 99 -7.68 -15.20 17.41
C GLY A 99 -8.64 -14.07 17.06
N LEU A 100 -9.50 -13.66 18.00
CA LEU A 100 -10.41 -12.53 17.78
C LEU A 100 -9.67 -11.22 17.57
N HIS A 101 -8.67 -10.89 18.40
CA HIS A 101 -7.92 -9.64 18.24
C HIS A 101 -7.07 -9.65 16.96
N LEU A 102 -6.48 -10.81 16.59
CA LEU A 102 -5.76 -10.95 15.33
C LEU A 102 -6.69 -10.75 14.13
N ALA A 103 -7.90 -11.33 14.15
CA ALA A 103 -8.87 -11.14 13.09
C ALA A 103 -9.29 -9.66 12.95
N VAL A 104 -9.52 -8.97 14.06
CA VAL A 104 -9.80 -7.52 14.05
C VAL A 104 -8.65 -6.73 13.45
N LEU A 105 -7.41 -7.01 13.84
CA LEU A 105 -6.22 -6.33 13.32
C LEU A 105 -6.09 -6.53 11.81
N LEU A 106 -6.21 -7.78 11.33
CA LEU A 106 -6.08 -8.11 9.90
C LEU A 106 -7.20 -7.47 9.07
N LEU A 107 -8.44 -7.48 9.57
CA LEU A 107 -9.56 -6.89 8.85
C LEU A 107 -9.46 -5.36 8.79
N TRP A 108 -9.04 -4.70 9.86
CA TRP A 108 -8.80 -3.26 9.81
C TRP A 108 -7.60 -2.90 8.93
N GLY A 109 -6.53 -3.71 8.96
CA GLY A 109 -5.41 -3.57 8.03
C GLY A 109 -5.86 -3.68 6.58
N TYR A 110 -6.65 -4.69 6.26
CA TYR A 110 -7.21 -4.86 4.91
C TYR A 110 -8.17 -3.73 4.53
N ALA A 111 -9.03 -3.27 5.44
CA ALA A 111 -9.90 -2.12 5.20
C ALA A 111 -9.08 -0.85 4.93
N GLY A 112 -7.98 -0.65 5.64
CA GLY A 112 -7.03 0.45 5.39
C GLY A 112 -6.39 0.38 4.00
N VAL A 113 -5.95 -0.82 3.58
CA VAL A 113 -5.44 -1.03 2.21
C VAL A 113 -6.53 -0.75 1.17
N CYS A 114 -7.77 -1.21 1.39
CA CYS A 114 -8.89 -0.91 0.51
C CYS A 114 -9.15 0.61 0.43
N ALA A 115 -9.14 1.32 1.56
CA ALA A 115 -9.43 2.74 1.62
C ALA A 115 -8.33 3.61 1.01
N LEU A 116 -7.06 3.27 1.17
CA LEU A 116 -5.93 4.07 0.71
C LEU A 116 -5.40 3.66 -0.67
N TRP A 117 -5.51 2.38 -1.02
CA TRP A 117 -4.99 1.84 -2.29
C TRP A 117 -6.07 1.29 -3.19
N GLY A 118 -6.97 0.47 -2.63
CA GLY A 118 -8.01 -0.22 -3.38
C GLY A 118 -8.94 0.73 -4.14
N THR A 119 -9.24 1.90 -3.59
CA THR A 119 -10.08 2.93 -4.21
C THR A 119 -9.54 3.41 -5.56
N GLN A 120 -8.22 3.45 -5.74
CA GLN A 120 -7.59 3.92 -6.99
C GLN A 120 -7.90 3.02 -8.20
N TYR A 121 -8.15 1.73 -7.97
CA TYR A 121 -8.52 0.81 -9.06
C TYR A 121 -9.93 1.03 -9.60
N TYR A 122 -10.78 1.77 -8.87
CA TYR A 122 -12.16 2.07 -9.23
C TYR A 122 -12.40 3.56 -9.58
N ALA A 123 -11.40 4.41 -9.34
CA ALA A 123 -11.38 5.81 -9.73
C ALA A 123 -11.00 5.98 -11.21
N ALA A 124 -11.13 7.19 -11.72
CA ALA A 124 -10.70 7.54 -13.08
C ALA A 124 -9.20 7.27 -13.25
N SER A 125 -8.85 6.58 -14.33
CA SER A 125 -7.46 6.28 -14.68
C SER A 125 -6.68 7.56 -14.99
N PHE A 126 -5.34 7.46 -14.92
CA PHE A 126 -4.47 8.55 -15.34
C PHE A 126 -4.75 9.00 -16.78
N ALA A 127 -4.93 8.04 -17.70
CA ALA A 127 -5.22 8.34 -19.10
C ALA A 127 -6.49 9.16 -19.26
N GLU A 128 -7.55 8.80 -18.54
CA GLU A 128 -8.82 9.55 -18.58
C GLU A 128 -8.68 10.95 -17.98
N LYS A 129 -8.00 11.08 -16.84
CA LYS A 129 -7.71 12.41 -16.23
C LYS A 129 -6.82 13.27 -17.11
N ALA A 130 -5.93 12.64 -17.89
CA ALA A 130 -5.02 13.31 -18.83
C ALA A 130 -5.68 13.65 -20.17
N GLY A 131 -6.90 13.18 -20.42
CA GLY A 131 -7.53 13.30 -21.72
C GLY A 131 -6.81 12.52 -22.83
N MET A 132 -6.12 11.44 -22.46
CA MET A 132 -5.39 10.58 -23.39
C MET A 132 -6.35 9.56 -23.99
N GLU A 133 -6.43 9.51 -25.31
CA GLU A 133 -7.13 8.42 -25.98
C GLU A 133 -6.29 7.13 -25.89
N THR A 134 -6.81 6.15 -25.18
CA THR A 134 -6.20 4.82 -25.08
C THR A 134 -7.01 3.84 -25.90
N ALA A 135 -6.48 3.44 -27.04
CA ALA A 135 -7.03 2.36 -27.84
C ALA A 135 -6.11 1.12 -27.73
N PRO A 136 -6.67 -0.10 -27.84
CA PRO A 136 -5.85 -1.30 -27.94
C PRO A 136 -4.91 -1.18 -29.15
N LEU A 137 -3.60 -1.33 -28.92
CA LEU A 137 -2.61 -1.32 -29.99
C LEU A 137 -2.61 -2.66 -30.72
N SER A 138 -2.48 -2.65 -32.05
CA SER A 138 -2.17 -3.84 -32.82
C SER A 138 -0.74 -4.31 -32.51
N ALA A 139 -0.45 -5.59 -32.78
CA ALA A 139 0.90 -6.13 -32.58
C ALA A 139 1.99 -5.32 -33.34
N ALA A 140 1.68 -4.88 -34.56
CA ALA A 140 2.60 -4.04 -35.35
C ALA A 140 2.85 -2.67 -34.73
N GLN A 141 1.84 -2.04 -34.16
CA GLN A 141 1.97 -0.76 -33.45
C GLN A 141 2.77 -0.93 -32.17
N LEU A 142 2.53 -2.01 -31.40
CA LEU A 142 3.30 -2.33 -30.20
C LEU A 142 4.78 -2.57 -30.56
N GLU A 143 5.05 -3.31 -31.62
CA GLU A 143 6.42 -3.52 -32.10
C GLU A 143 7.10 -2.21 -32.49
N ALA A 144 6.40 -1.31 -33.20
CA ALA A 144 6.94 0.00 -33.58
C ALA A 144 7.29 0.86 -32.35
N VAL A 145 6.42 0.90 -31.35
CA VAL A 145 6.65 1.62 -30.08
C VAL A 145 7.82 1.00 -29.32
N THR A 146 7.88 -0.34 -29.22
CA THR A 146 8.98 -1.05 -28.56
C THR A 146 10.32 -0.75 -29.25
N ARG A 147 10.36 -0.79 -30.59
CA ARG A 147 11.56 -0.44 -31.37
C ARG A 147 11.97 1.02 -31.21
N TYR A 148 10.99 1.93 -31.11
CA TYR A 148 11.27 3.35 -30.84
C TYR A 148 11.96 3.53 -29.50
N PHE A 149 11.40 3.04 -28.41
CA PHE A 149 11.99 3.14 -27.08
C PHE A 149 13.32 2.38 -26.97
N GLY A 150 13.43 1.19 -27.60
CA GLY A 150 14.68 0.45 -27.65
C GLY A 150 15.81 1.24 -28.28
N ARG A 151 15.53 2.00 -29.36
CA ARG A 151 16.52 2.88 -29.99
C ARG A 151 16.89 4.06 -29.07
N GLN A 152 15.93 4.66 -28.35
CA GLN A 152 16.22 5.74 -27.39
C GLN A 152 17.11 5.23 -26.25
N VAL A 153 16.80 4.07 -25.69
CA VAL A 153 17.64 3.44 -24.65
C VAL A 153 19.05 3.14 -25.19
N ALA A 154 19.16 2.58 -26.41
CA ALA A 154 20.45 2.30 -27.02
C ALA A 154 21.27 3.59 -27.25
N ALA A 155 20.63 4.69 -27.67
CA ALA A 155 21.31 5.98 -27.87
C ALA A 155 21.83 6.56 -26.55
N CYS A 156 21.20 6.28 -25.41
CA CYS A 156 21.67 6.70 -24.10
C CYS A 156 22.71 5.75 -23.49
N ALA A 157 22.87 4.53 -24.00
CA ALA A 157 23.70 3.50 -23.39
C ALA A 157 25.20 3.89 -23.34
N ASP A 158 25.68 4.63 -24.35
CA ASP A 158 27.09 5.07 -24.43
C ASP A 158 27.39 6.24 -23.47
N SER A 159 26.36 6.96 -23.01
CA SER A 159 26.51 8.07 -22.06
C SER A 159 26.54 7.61 -20.60
N VAL A 160 26.19 6.35 -20.32
CA VAL A 160 26.21 5.81 -18.96
C VAL A 160 27.63 5.38 -18.57
N PRO A 161 28.22 5.94 -17.49
CA PRO A 161 29.55 5.56 -17.02
C PRO A 161 29.64 4.07 -16.73
N ARG A 162 30.75 3.44 -17.20
CA ARG A 162 31.04 2.03 -16.98
C ARG A 162 32.42 1.85 -16.37
N ASP A 163 32.56 0.82 -15.55
CA ASP A 163 33.85 0.41 -15.01
C ASP A 163 34.68 -0.38 -16.05
N GLU A 164 35.92 -0.71 -15.69
CA GLU A 164 36.84 -1.48 -16.57
C GLU A 164 36.29 -2.87 -16.97
N ALA A 165 35.34 -3.42 -16.21
CA ALA A 165 34.66 -4.67 -16.51
C ALA A 165 33.37 -4.48 -17.34
N GLY A 166 33.09 -3.23 -17.80
CA GLY A 166 31.89 -2.89 -18.57
C GLY A 166 30.58 -2.84 -17.78
N ARG A 167 30.62 -2.88 -16.44
CA ARG A 167 29.44 -2.75 -15.57
C ARG A 167 29.14 -1.28 -15.33
N PHE A 168 27.88 -0.97 -15.02
CA PHE A 168 27.49 0.39 -14.65
C PHE A 168 28.30 0.89 -13.44
N ALA A 169 28.96 2.04 -13.60
CA ALA A 169 29.75 2.69 -12.56
C ALA A 169 28.96 3.74 -11.77
N VAL A 170 27.65 3.89 -12.06
CA VAL A 170 26.75 4.81 -11.35
C VAL A 170 26.36 4.19 -10.02
N THR A 171 26.51 4.95 -8.92
CA THR A 171 26.10 4.47 -7.59
C THR A 171 24.60 4.61 -7.40
N ARG A 172 24.05 3.90 -6.41
CA ARG A 172 22.63 4.04 -6.03
C ARG A 172 22.34 5.48 -5.58
N GLU A 173 23.26 6.08 -4.86
CA GLU A 173 23.17 7.45 -4.34
C GLU A 173 23.09 8.48 -5.49
N ASP A 174 23.88 8.32 -6.54
CA ASP A 174 23.84 9.17 -7.73
C ASP A 174 22.48 9.06 -8.44
N ILE A 175 21.98 7.82 -8.63
CA ILE A 175 20.67 7.58 -9.25
C ILE A 175 19.56 8.23 -8.44
N MET A 176 19.59 8.10 -7.11
CA MET A 176 18.57 8.68 -6.23
C MET A 176 18.61 10.20 -6.24
N ALA A 177 19.80 10.81 -6.27
CA ALA A 177 19.98 12.26 -6.34
C ALA A 177 19.46 12.83 -7.67
N ASP A 178 19.80 12.21 -8.79
CA ASP A 178 19.34 12.62 -10.12
C ASP A 178 17.83 12.46 -10.27
N THR A 179 17.28 11.35 -9.75
CA THR A 179 15.84 11.06 -9.83
C THR A 179 15.01 12.06 -9.03
N ALA A 180 15.54 12.57 -7.91
CA ALA A 180 14.83 13.53 -7.07
C ALA A 180 14.48 14.82 -7.82
N GLY A 181 15.34 15.27 -8.77
CA GLY A 181 15.12 16.47 -9.57
C GLY A 181 14.26 16.28 -10.82
N LEU A 182 14.14 15.04 -11.33
CA LEU A 182 13.44 14.76 -12.59
C LEU A 182 11.95 15.15 -12.59
N TYR A 183 11.30 15.10 -11.44
CA TYR A 183 9.87 15.35 -11.30
C TYR A 183 9.53 16.75 -10.81
N ASP A 184 10.51 17.57 -10.43
CA ASP A 184 10.27 18.90 -9.88
C ASP A 184 9.60 19.85 -10.91
N GLY A 185 9.87 19.66 -12.21
CA GLY A 185 9.23 20.40 -13.28
C GLY A 185 7.82 19.91 -13.70
N LEU A 186 7.40 18.74 -13.20
CA LEU A 186 6.11 18.14 -13.52
C LEU A 186 5.04 18.41 -12.43
N THR A 187 5.45 19.03 -11.34
CA THR A 187 4.56 19.44 -10.26
C THR A 187 3.68 20.59 -10.70
N GLY A 188 2.37 20.39 -10.69
CA GLY A 188 1.40 21.43 -11.00
C GLY A 188 0.20 20.92 -11.80
N ARG A 189 0.41 20.12 -12.82
CA ARG A 189 -0.66 19.48 -13.58
C ARG A 189 -0.78 17.97 -13.28
N TRP A 190 0.33 17.38 -12.91
CA TRP A 190 0.45 15.96 -12.62
C TRP A 190 1.17 15.80 -11.29
N GLU A 191 0.42 15.61 -10.21
CA GLU A 191 1.04 15.21 -8.93
C GLU A 191 1.47 13.75 -9.01
N ILE A 192 2.65 13.53 -9.56
CA ILE A 192 3.32 12.23 -9.50
C ILE A 192 3.95 12.17 -8.12
N GLY A 193 3.38 11.34 -7.23
CA GLY A 193 3.97 11.08 -5.93
C GLY A 193 5.36 10.49 -6.09
N ARG A 194 6.32 10.92 -5.25
CA ARG A 194 7.64 10.30 -5.17
C ARG A 194 7.45 8.83 -4.79
N ALA A 195 7.99 7.93 -5.59
CA ALA A 195 8.05 6.52 -5.23
C ALA A 195 9.10 6.37 -4.13
N HIS A 196 8.65 6.05 -2.93
CA HIS A 196 9.56 5.66 -1.86
C HIS A 196 9.94 4.20 -2.05
N VAL A 197 11.20 3.98 -2.32
CA VAL A 197 11.83 2.66 -2.34
C VAL A 197 12.34 2.32 -0.95
#